data_e2a90580df30ea00645d1a74b1710443
#
_entry.id   e2a90580df30ea00645d1a74b1710443
#
_cell.length_a   1.000
_cell.length_b   1.000
_cell.length_c   1.000
_cell.angle_alpha   90.00
_cell.angle_beta   90.00
_cell.angle_gamma   90.00
#
_symmetry.space_group_name_H-M   'P 1'
#
loop_
_entity.id
_entity.type
_entity.pdbx_description
1 polymer ?
#
loop_
_entity_poly.entity_id
_entity_poly.type
_entity_poly.pdbx_seq_one_letter_code
_entity_poly.pdbx_strand_id
1 'polypeptide(L)'
;MRRSSSVLLVLAAALAPQAASHAGIASPGLDTQQPVCAGAEGYSASFDGRRTFFLAPDAMMRLKAAIQTDPAVKAAYDGLIARAEAAMKRPLYTVVDKRTIPPSRDRHDYISLAPYWWPDPGKPGGLPYMRKDGEINPDRNTDKFDVSDLEGMSSDVETLSLAYYFSDNPRYAGRAASLVRTWFLNPETRMNPNMNYAQAVPGREEGRAEGVLDTSRLERVVDGIGLIGPSAKLAPEEQKSLEKWFSDYLDWMQTSKNGKAENAAKNNHGMWFDAQTAQFALFARRPEMTRAVAEAFSRKRISPQITPEGKLPLELARTRSLHYSIYALLAAYDVAEMGKCVGVDVWNYADGGRSLKGATDFLKPYYRKVDSWPMPELRPLAGELDELLRRANRAWGDAYPVAKDTELKRYFGNGSGVSEPNANSGN
;
A
#
# COMPACT_ATOMS: atom_id res chain seq x y z
N MET A 1 102.46 -16.88 7.50
CA MET A 1 101.99 -18.20 7.10
C MET A 1 100.50 -18.30 7.46
N ARG A 2 99.62 -17.90 6.58
CA ARG A 2 98.19 -17.97 6.82
C ARG A 2 97.54 -18.77 5.68
N ARG A 3 96.91 -19.86 6.02
CA ARG A 3 96.10 -20.67 5.10
C ARG A 3 94.67 -20.06 4.99
N SER A 4 94.24 -19.73 3.78
CA SER A 4 92.89 -19.37 3.50
C SER A 4 92.10 -20.59 3.06
N SER A 5 91.08 -20.94 3.79
CA SER A 5 90.09 -21.98 3.40
C SER A 5 88.91 -21.34 2.68
N SER A 6 88.76 -21.74 1.45
CA SER A 6 87.55 -21.33 0.62
C SER A 6 86.41 -22.29 0.92
N VAL A 7 85.28 -21.74 1.33
CA VAL A 7 84.03 -22.47 1.51
C VAL A 7 83.16 -22.31 0.22
N LEU A 8 82.88 -23.44 -0.42
CA LEU A 8 81.97 -23.52 -1.58
C LEU A 8 80.51 -23.48 -1.06
N LEU A 9 79.78 -22.51 -1.48
CA LEU A 9 78.36 -22.45 -1.24
C LEU A 9 77.64 -23.11 -2.40
N VAL A 10 76.90 -24.21 -2.16
CA VAL A 10 76.03 -24.88 -3.12
C VAL A 10 74.61 -24.24 -3.02
N LEU A 11 74.18 -23.55 -4.06
CA LEU A 11 72.82 -23.08 -4.15
C LEU A 11 71.96 -24.23 -4.67
N ALA A 12 70.99 -24.69 -3.84
CA ALA A 12 69.93 -25.58 -4.24
C ALA A 12 68.78 -24.72 -4.71
N ALA A 13 68.47 -24.78 -6.00
CA ALA A 13 67.24 -24.14 -6.58
C ALA A 13 66.06 -25.03 -6.27
N ALA A 14 65.11 -24.51 -5.45
CA ALA A 14 63.81 -25.14 -5.24
C ALA A 14 62.86 -24.70 -6.36
N LEU A 15 62.38 -25.62 -7.16
CA LEU A 15 61.28 -25.44 -8.09
C LEU A 15 59.96 -25.43 -7.31
N ALA A 16 59.30 -24.27 -7.30
CA ALA A 16 57.91 -24.14 -6.83
C ALA A 16 56.95 -24.49 -7.99
N PRO A 17 55.85 -25.22 -7.72
CA PRO A 17 54.86 -25.49 -8.75
C PRO A 17 54.06 -24.21 -9.08
N GLN A 18 53.98 -23.87 -10.36
CA GLN A 18 53.10 -22.85 -10.89
C GLN A 18 51.64 -23.30 -10.74
N ALA A 19 50.87 -22.62 -9.88
CA ALA A 19 49.44 -22.76 -9.85
C ALA A 19 48.83 -22.07 -11.10
N ALA A 20 48.19 -22.84 -11.93
CA ALA A 20 47.39 -22.33 -13.06
C ALA A 20 46.28 -21.49 -12.51
N SER A 21 46.33 -20.18 -12.75
CA SER A 21 45.22 -19.27 -12.52
C SER A 21 44.09 -19.56 -13.53
N HIS A 22 43.04 -20.20 -13.05
CA HIS A 22 41.78 -20.23 -13.78
C HIS A 22 41.25 -18.79 -13.80
N ALA A 23 41.34 -18.14 -14.95
CA ALA A 23 40.61 -16.91 -15.22
C ALA A 23 39.11 -17.24 -15.18
N GLY A 24 38.47 -17.01 -14.05
CA GLY A 24 37.03 -16.99 -13.95
C GLY A 24 36.50 -15.91 -14.88
N ILE A 25 35.68 -16.30 -15.84
CA ILE A 25 34.90 -15.39 -16.66
C ILE A 25 34.04 -14.61 -15.68
N ALA A 26 34.42 -13.35 -15.41
CA ALA A 26 33.58 -12.41 -14.70
C ALA A 26 32.33 -12.20 -15.57
N SER A 27 31.20 -12.74 -15.09
CA SER A 27 29.90 -12.33 -15.59
C SER A 27 29.83 -10.81 -15.53
N PRO A 28 29.37 -10.10 -16.56
CA PRO A 28 29.18 -8.66 -16.47
C PRO A 28 28.16 -8.40 -15.37
N GLY A 29 28.64 -7.87 -14.25
CA GLY A 29 27.78 -7.37 -13.19
C GLY A 29 26.94 -6.26 -13.79
N LEU A 30 25.67 -6.52 -13.99
CA LEU A 30 24.67 -5.47 -14.08
C LEU A 30 24.78 -4.69 -12.78
N ASP A 31 25.41 -3.54 -12.85
CA ASP A 31 25.38 -2.52 -11.80
C ASP A 31 23.95 -1.97 -11.74
N THR A 32 23.07 -2.78 -11.17
CA THR A 32 21.67 -2.44 -10.98
C THR A 32 21.60 -1.53 -9.76
N GLN A 33 21.90 -0.25 -9.95
CA GLN A 33 21.45 0.76 -9.01
C GLN A 33 19.95 0.52 -8.81
N GLN A 34 19.54 0.34 -7.54
CA GLN A 34 18.13 0.15 -7.24
C GLN A 34 17.34 1.35 -7.79
N PRO A 35 16.16 1.12 -8.41
CA PRO A 35 15.34 2.20 -8.93
C PRO A 35 15.09 3.26 -7.87
N VAL A 36 15.29 4.52 -8.21
CA VAL A 36 15.12 5.65 -7.28
C VAL A 36 13.75 6.27 -7.49
N CYS A 37 12.98 6.39 -6.42
CA CYS A 37 11.78 7.22 -6.38
C CYS A 37 12.20 8.69 -6.20
N ALA A 38 11.82 9.58 -7.13
CA ALA A 38 12.28 10.96 -7.19
C ALA A 38 11.11 11.94 -6.99
N GLY A 39 10.76 12.21 -5.73
CA GLY A 39 9.71 13.16 -5.38
C GLY A 39 8.41 12.91 -6.12
N ALA A 40 7.82 13.98 -6.65
CA ALA A 40 6.57 13.91 -7.40
C ALA A 40 6.67 13.12 -8.72
N GLU A 41 7.88 12.85 -9.21
CA GLU A 41 8.07 12.02 -10.40
C GLU A 41 7.99 10.51 -10.10
N GLY A 42 8.05 10.11 -8.83
CA GLY A 42 8.02 8.70 -8.47
C GLY A 42 9.17 7.92 -9.13
N TYR A 43 8.88 6.74 -9.64
CA TYR A 43 9.84 5.90 -10.37
C TYR A 43 9.91 6.19 -11.88
N SER A 44 9.39 7.30 -12.37
CA SER A 44 9.19 7.61 -13.79
C SER A 44 10.42 7.40 -14.67
N ALA A 45 11.59 7.86 -14.23
CA ALA A 45 12.84 7.78 -15.01
C ALA A 45 13.34 6.35 -15.22
N SER A 46 13.08 5.45 -14.26
CA SER A 46 13.53 4.05 -14.30
C SER A 46 12.44 3.08 -14.75
N PHE A 47 11.27 3.58 -15.17
CA PHE A 47 10.10 2.76 -15.47
C PHE A 47 9.39 3.16 -16.78
N ASP A 48 10.16 3.50 -17.80
CA ASP A 48 9.66 3.87 -19.14
C ASP A 48 8.57 4.96 -19.11
N GLY A 49 8.72 5.94 -18.22
CA GLY A 49 7.77 7.02 -18.04
C GLY A 49 6.51 6.66 -17.23
N ARG A 50 6.43 5.45 -16.66
CA ARG A 50 5.36 5.05 -15.73
C ARG A 50 5.60 5.67 -14.36
N ARG A 51 4.75 6.59 -13.96
CA ARG A 51 4.86 7.34 -12.72
C ARG A 51 4.18 6.61 -11.56
N THR A 52 4.88 5.66 -10.92
CA THR A 52 4.39 4.90 -9.76
C THR A 52 5.13 5.27 -8.48
N PHE A 53 4.58 4.93 -7.31
CA PHE A 53 5.12 5.23 -6.00
C PHE A 53 5.35 3.97 -5.16
N PHE A 54 4.39 3.04 -5.12
CA PHE A 54 4.50 1.76 -4.41
C PHE A 54 4.88 0.59 -5.33
N LEU A 55 4.60 0.69 -6.63
CA LEU A 55 4.96 -0.34 -7.61
C LEU A 55 6.37 -0.06 -8.14
N ALA A 56 7.35 -0.72 -7.53
CA ALA A 56 8.76 -0.53 -7.88
C ALA A 56 9.14 -1.28 -9.17
N PRO A 57 9.93 -0.64 -10.06
CA PRO A 57 10.26 -1.18 -11.37
C PRO A 57 10.99 -2.52 -11.35
N ASP A 58 11.93 -2.72 -10.43
CA ASP A 58 12.78 -3.90 -10.33
C ASP A 58 11.99 -5.20 -10.24
N ALA A 59 11.01 -5.26 -9.32
CA ALA A 59 10.13 -6.42 -9.15
C ALA A 59 9.22 -6.61 -10.38
N MET A 60 8.63 -5.53 -10.88
CA MET A 60 7.74 -5.57 -12.04
C MET A 60 8.44 -6.07 -13.29
N MET A 61 9.63 -5.56 -13.59
CA MET A 61 10.43 -5.99 -14.76
C MET A 61 10.89 -7.44 -14.63
N ARG A 62 11.39 -7.85 -13.44
CA ARG A 62 11.79 -9.23 -13.18
C ARG A 62 10.62 -10.21 -13.39
N LEU A 63 9.45 -9.90 -12.82
CA LEU A 63 8.27 -10.74 -12.96
C LEU A 63 7.77 -10.79 -14.40
N LYS A 64 7.79 -9.67 -15.13
CA LYS A 64 7.41 -9.65 -16.56
C LYS A 64 8.32 -10.54 -17.40
N ALA A 65 9.63 -10.50 -17.18
CA ALA A 65 10.60 -11.36 -17.86
C ALA A 65 10.40 -12.86 -17.52
N ALA A 66 9.96 -13.18 -16.29
CA ALA A 66 9.78 -14.55 -15.84
C ALA A 66 8.48 -15.21 -16.32
N ILE A 67 7.51 -14.48 -16.90
CA ILE A 67 6.21 -15.03 -17.31
C ILE A 67 6.37 -16.25 -18.25
N GLN A 68 7.38 -16.24 -19.14
CA GLN A 68 7.59 -17.32 -20.11
C GLN A 68 8.47 -18.47 -19.58
N THR A 69 9.17 -18.28 -18.48
CA THR A 69 10.19 -19.22 -18.02
C THR A 69 9.88 -19.83 -16.64
N ASP A 70 9.02 -19.21 -15.84
CA ASP A 70 8.62 -19.72 -14.53
C ASP A 70 7.13 -20.10 -14.53
N PRO A 71 6.79 -21.40 -14.34
CA PRO A 71 5.40 -21.86 -14.33
C PRO A 71 4.54 -21.22 -13.23
N ALA A 72 5.10 -20.87 -12.09
CA ALA A 72 4.36 -20.23 -10.99
C ALA A 72 4.01 -18.78 -11.35
N VAL A 73 4.96 -18.04 -11.96
CA VAL A 73 4.73 -16.69 -12.47
C VAL A 73 3.70 -16.72 -13.60
N LYS A 74 3.79 -17.70 -14.52
CA LYS A 74 2.82 -17.88 -15.63
C LYS A 74 1.41 -18.12 -15.09
N ALA A 75 1.24 -19.01 -14.12
CA ALA A 75 -0.06 -19.30 -13.52
C ALA A 75 -0.66 -18.06 -12.81
N ALA A 76 0.17 -17.30 -12.09
CA ALA A 76 -0.24 -16.06 -11.46
C ALA A 76 -0.65 -14.99 -12.48
N TYR A 77 0.10 -14.86 -13.57
CA TYR A 77 -0.21 -13.98 -14.70
C TYR A 77 -1.55 -14.38 -15.36
N ASP A 78 -1.78 -15.67 -15.65
CA ASP A 78 -3.03 -16.13 -16.24
C ASP A 78 -4.23 -15.81 -15.34
N GLY A 79 -4.05 -15.95 -14.02
CA GLY A 79 -5.04 -15.53 -13.02
C GLY A 79 -5.33 -14.02 -13.07
N LEU A 80 -4.30 -13.17 -13.23
CA LEU A 80 -4.47 -11.73 -13.41
C LEU A 80 -5.27 -11.42 -14.68
N ILE A 81 -4.92 -12.04 -15.81
CA ILE A 81 -5.62 -11.83 -17.07
C ILE A 81 -7.09 -12.25 -16.98
N ALA A 82 -7.38 -13.38 -16.35
CA ALA A 82 -8.77 -13.81 -16.13
C ALA A 82 -9.58 -12.79 -15.33
N ARG A 83 -9.01 -12.21 -14.27
CA ARG A 83 -9.66 -11.13 -13.50
C ARG A 83 -9.81 -9.85 -14.31
N ALA A 84 -8.83 -9.49 -15.11
CA ALA A 84 -8.91 -8.33 -16.00
C ALA A 84 -10.01 -8.48 -17.04
N GLU A 85 -10.17 -9.66 -17.66
CA GLU A 85 -11.28 -9.94 -18.59
C GLU A 85 -12.65 -9.91 -17.89
N ALA A 86 -12.73 -10.28 -16.60
CA ALA A 86 -13.94 -10.09 -15.82
C ALA A 86 -14.21 -8.59 -15.55
N ALA A 87 -13.18 -7.81 -15.18
CA ALA A 87 -13.28 -6.37 -14.96
C ALA A 87 -13.70 -5.59 -16.22
N MET A 88 -13.30 -6.05 -17.41
CA MET A 88 -13.74 -5.49 -18.69
C MET A 88 -15.25 -5.54 -18.90
N LYS A 89 -15.94 -6.50 -18.27
CA LYS A 89 -17.37 -6.76 -18.45
C LYS A 89 -18.25 -6.09 -17.37
N ARG A 90 -17.68 -5.67 -16.26
CA ARG A 90 -18.42 -5.01 -15.17
C ARG A 90 -18.91 -3.63 -15.62
N PRO A 91 -20.02 -3.08 -15.07
CA PRO A 91 -20.40 -1.70 -15.31
C PRO A 91 -19.34 -0.71 -14.80
N LEU A 92 -19.44 0.56 -15.15
CA LEU A 92 -18.63 1.62 -14.55
C LEU A 92 -19.22 1.95 -13.17
N TYR A 93 -18.35 2.21 -12.21
CA TYR A 93 -18.73 2.59 -10.87
C TYR A 93 -18.87 4.13 -10.76
N THR A 94 -19.86 4.59 -10.03
CA THR A 94 -20.10 6.04 -9.83
C THR A 94 -20.76 6.32 -8.48
N VAL A 95 -20.40 7.43 -7.85
CA VAL A 95 -21.03 7.86 -6.60
C VAL A 95 -22.47 8.34 -6.76
N VAL A 96 -22.97 8.58 -7.98
CA VAL A 96 -24.32 9.13 -8.19
C VAL A 96 -25.42 8.06 -8.21
N ASP A 97 -25.06 6.77 -8.30
CA ASP A 97 -26.04 5.67 -8.41
C ASP A 97 -26.55 5.14 -7.07
N LYS A 98 -25.89 5.48 -5.95
CA LYS A 98 -26.32 5.04 -4.60
C LYS A 98 -27.75 5.43 -4.28
N ARG A 99 -28.43 4.60 -3.47
CA ARG A 99 -29.81 4.88 -3.07
C ARG A 99 -29.94 5.92 -1.96
N THR A 100 -28.96 6.02 -1.06
CA THR A 100 -28.97 7.01 0.01
C THR A 100 -28.57 8.37 -0.54
N ILE A 101 -29.40 9.38 -0.29
CA ILE A 101 -29.07 10.75 -0.63
C ILE A 101 -28.26 11.37 0.51
N PRO A 102 -27.04 11.91 0.24
CA PRO A 102 -26.26 12.58 1.26
C PRO A 102 -27.02 13.76 1.89
N PRO A 103 -26.73 14.16 3.13
CA PRO A 103 -27.34 15.31 3.79
C PRO A 103 -27.23 16.63 3.02
N SER A 104 -26.17 16.82 2.22
CA SER A 104 -26.01 17.95 1.29
C SER A 104 -27.04 17.99 0.15
N ARG A 105 -27.71 16.85 -0.13
CA ARG A 105 -28.53 16.60 -1.32
C ARG A 105 -27.75 16.58 -2.64
N ASP A 106 -26.42 16.67 -2.60
CA ASP A 106 -25.56 16.49 -3.74
C ASP A 106 -25.16 15.01 -3.87
N ARG A 107 -25.59 14.34 -4.95
CA ARG A 107 -25.27 12.94 -5.20
C ARG A 107 -23.79 12.68 -5.48
N HIS A 108 -23.04 13.73 -5.81
CA HIS A 108 -21.58 13.66 -6.00
C HIS A 108 -20.81 13.52 -4.68
N ASP A 109 -21.44 13.81 -3.53
CA ASP A 109 -20.82 13.58 -2.24
C ASP A 109 -20.85 12.10 -1.87
N TYR A 110 -19.69 11.60 -1.49
CA TYR A 110 -19.52 10.23 -1.00
C TYR A 110 -20.22 10.04 0.35
N ILE A 111 -20.95 8.94 0.50
CA ILE A 111 -21.54 8.54 1.78
C ILE A 111 -21.32 7.05 2.03
N SER A 112 -20.94 6.70 3.27
CA SER A 112 -20.84 5.32 3.71
C SER A 112 -21.33 5.12 5.14
N LEU A 113 -21.69 3.88 5.47
CA LEU A 113 -22.05 3.49 6.83
C LEU A 113 -20.80 3.10 7.61
N ALA A 114 -20.71 3.51 8.87
CA ALA A 114 -19.64 3.09 9.78
C ALA A 114 -19.68 1.55 9.99
N PRO A 115 -18.54 0.84 9.80
CA PRO A 115 -18.54 -0.62 9.67
C PRO A 115 -19.08 -1.37 10.89
N TYR A 116 -18.78 -0.87 12.09
CA TYR A 116 -19.08 -1.55 13.36
C TYR A 116 -20.32 -1.01 14.06
N TRP A 117 -21.21 -0.32 13.34
CA TRP A 117 -22.40 0.28 13.90
C TRP A 117 -23.66 -0.39 13.37
N TRP A 118 -24.53 -0.78 14.30
CA TRP A 118 -25.70 -1.59 14.06
C TRP A 118 -26.96 -0.92 14.60
N PRO A 119 -28.13 -1.18 14.02
CA PRO A 119 -29.39 -0.77 14.65
C PRO A 119 -29.46 -1.29 16.10
N ASP A 120 -29.88 -0.44 17.04
CA ASP A 120 -30.14 -0.82 18.42
C ASP A 120 -31.51 -1.50 18.52
N PRO A 121 -31.58 -2.83 18.81
CA PRO A 121 -32.86 -3.53 18.86
C PRO A 121 -33.77 -3.06 20.01
N GLY A 122 -33.23 -2.37 21.01
CA GLY A 122 -33.95 -1.80 22.12
C GLY A 122 -34.53 -0.39 21.86
N LYS A 123 -34.36 0.14 20.64
CA LYS A 123 -34.78 1.52 20.31
C LYS A 123 -35.76 1.56 19.13
N PRO A 124 -36.72 2.51 19.14
CA PRO A 124 -37.60 2.74 18.01
C PRO A 124 -36.83 2.99 16.72
N GLY A 125 -37.12 2.22 15.66
CA GLY A 125 -36.43 2.33 14.38
C GLY A 125 -34.93 1.98 14.43
N GLY A 126 -34.46 1.35 15.53
CA GLY A 126 -33.04 1.01 15.73
C GLY A 126 -32.11 2.19 16.00
N LEU A 127 -32.63 3.39 16.30
CA LEU A 127 -31.87 4.64 16.43
C LEU A 127 -31.76 5.10 17.89
N PRO A 128 -30.59 5.68 18.27
CA PRO A 128 -29.33 5.74 17.52
C PRO A 128 -28.62 4.40 17.43
N TYR A 129 -27.85 4.16 16.36
CA TYR A 129 -27.07 2.92 16.19
C TYR A 129 -26.12 2.68 17.37
N MET A 130 -25.84 1.41 17.67
CA MET A 130 -24.92 0.95 18.70
C MET A 130 -23.67 0.32 18.09
N ARG A 131 -22.52 0.41 18.80
CA ARG A 131 -21.24 -0.12 18.32
C ARG A 131 -21.08 -1.59 18.72
N LYS A 132 -20.59 -2.41 17.77
CA LYS A 132 -20.11 -3.77 17.96
C LYS A 132 -18.72 -3.89 17.34
N ASP A 133 -17.69 -3.70 18.13
CA ASP A 133 -16.31 -3.65 17.63
C ASP A 133 -15.90 -4.94 16.93
N GLY A 134 -15.34 -4.85 15.71
CA GLY A 134 -14.91 -5.98 14.89
C GLY A 134 -16.04 -6.71 14.13
N GLU A 135 -17.33 -6.37 14.36
CA GLU A 135 -18.48 -6.94 13.65
C GLU A 135 -18.98 -5.98 12.55
N ILE A 136 -18.68 -6.32 11.29
CA ILE A 136 -19.07 -5.47 10.16
C ILE A 136 -20.58 -5.60 9.89
N ASN A 137 -21.25 -4.44 9.84
CA ASN A 137 -22.63 -4.36 9.39
C ASN A 137 -22.71 -4.56 7.87
N PRO A 138 -23.39 -5.61 7.36
CA PRO A 138 -23.45 -5.92 5.93
C PRO A 138 -24.18 -4.84 5.10
N ASP A 139 -25.05 -4.03 5.70
CA ASP A 139 -25.72 -2.92 5.02
C ASP A 139 -24.74 -1.91 4.41
N ARG A 140 -23.51 -1.80 5.00
CA ARG A 140 -22.44 -0.96 4.48
C ARG A 140 -22.09 -1.29 3.02
N ASN A 141 -22.13 -2.58 2.65
CA ASN A 141 -21.68 -3.08 1.35
C ASN A 141 -22.83 -3.29 0.35
N THR A 142 -23.94 -2.61 0.57
CA THR A 142 -25.09 -2.62 -0.37
C THR A 142 -25.11 -1.37 -1.25
N ASP A 143 -25.97 -1.36 -2.25
CA ASP A 143 -26.22 -0.21 -3.14
C ASP A 143 -26.85 1.03 -2.44
N LYS A 144 -27.03 0.96 -1.12
CA LYS A 144 -27.39 2.12 -0.30
C LYS A 144 -26.24 3.12 -0.18
N PHE A 145 -24.98 2.64 -0.26
CA PHE A 145 -23.78 3.40 0.04
C PHE A 145 -22.69 3.19 -1.02
N ASP A 146 -21.69 4.08 -1.05
CA ASP A 146 -20.66 4.13 -2.08
C ASP A 146 -19.46 3.21 -1.83
N VAL A 147 -19.35 2.60 -0.65
CA VAL A 147 -18.11 1.88 -0.27
C VAL A 147 -17.77 0.72 -1.20
N SER A 148 -18.79 -0.03 -1.65
CA SER A 148 -18.59 -1.14 -2.59
C SER A 148 -18.17 -0.66 -3.96
N ASP A 149 -18.70 0.49 -4.42
CA ASP A 149 -18.32 1.07 -5.71
C ASP A 149 -16.91 1.65 -5.67
N LEU A 150 -16.52 2.32 -4.58
CA LEU A 150 -15.15 2.78 -4.36
C LEU A 150 -14.16 1.61 -4.34
N GLU A 151 -14.47 0.51 -3.64
CA GLU A 151 -13.64 -0.69 -3.61
C GLU A 151 -13.57 -1.36 -4.99
N GLY A 152 -14.72 -1.53 -5.66
CA GLY A 152 -14.79 -2.12 -6.99
C GLY A 152 -14.00 -1.33 -8.03
N MET A 153 -14.19 -0.01 -8.07
CA MET A 153 -13.44 0.90 -8.94
C MET A 153 -11.94 0.80 -8.68
N SER A 154 -11.51 0.89 -7.41
CA SER A 154 -10.09 0.87 -7.06
C SER A 154 -9.42 -0.47 -7.41
N SER A 155 -10.10 -1.58 -7.11
CA SER A 155 -9.62 -2.94 -7.43
C SER A 155 -9.55 -3.19 -8.93
N ASP A 156 -10.54 -2.71 -9.69
CA ASP A 156 -10.55 -2.90 -11.16
C ASP A 156 -9.50 -2.02 -11.84
N VAL A 157 -9.29 -0.77 -11.38
CA VAL A 157 -8.20 0.07 -11.90
C VAL A 157 -6.85 -0.59 -11.67
N GLU A 158 -6.57 -1.09 -10.47
CA GLU A 158 -5.32 -1.80 -10.17
C GLU A 158 -5.17 -3.05 -11.07
N THR A 159 -6.18 -3.92 -11.11
CA THR A 159 -6.17 -5.16 -11.89
C THR A 159 -5.92 -4.89 -13.37
N LEU A 160 -6.64 -3.94 -13.96
CA LEU A 160 -6.52 -3.59 -15.37
C LEU A 160 -5.19 -2.93 -15.70
N SER A 161 -4.68 -2.07 -14.81
CA SER A 161 -3.39 -1.41 -15.00
C SER A 161 -2.22 -2.39 -14.91
N LEU A 162 -2.26 -3.35 -13.97
CA LEU A 162 -1.30 -4.44 -13.89
C LEU A 162 -1.40 -5.36 -15.13
N ALA A 163 -2.61 -5.72 -15.57
CA ALA A 163 -2.82 -6.51 -16.77
C ALA A 163 -2.27 -5.81 -18.02
N TYR A 164 -2.48 -4.49 -18.14
CA TYR A 164 -1.85 -3.70 -19.21
C TYR A 164 -0.32 -3.78 -19.16
N TYR A 165 0.28 -3.57 -17.98
CA TYR A 165 1.73 -3.61 -17.84
C TYR A 165 2.33 -4.98 -18.24
N PHE A 166 1.73 -6.07 -17.75
CA PHE A 166 2.27 -7.42 -17.99
C PHE A 166 1.97 -7.99 -19.39
N SER A 167 0.88 -7.56 -20.03
CA SER A 167 0.45 -8.10 -21.33
C SER A 167 0.71 -7.16 -22.51
N ASP A 168 1.01 -5.89 -22.25
CA ASP A 168 1.07 -4.80 -23.23
C ASP A 168 -0.26 -4.59 -24.02
N ASN A 169 -1.38 -5.16 -23.56
CA ASN A 169 -2.66 -5.05 -24.23
C ASN A 169 -3.37 -3.72 -23.90
N PRO A 170 -3.49 -2.79 -24.88
CA PRO A 170 -4.01 -1.44 -24.62
C PRO A 170 -5.51 -1.40 -24.27
N ARG A 171 -6.25 -2.47 -24.46
CA ARG A 171 -7.67 -2.56 -24.08
C ARG A 171 -7.83 -2.39 -22.55
N TYR A 172 -6.93 -2.98 -21.77
CA TYR A 172 -6.96 -2.88 -20.31
C TYR A 172 -6.70 -1.44 -19.85
N ALA A 173 -5.70 -0.76 -20.43
CA ALA A 173 -5.44 0.65 -20.13
C ALA A 173 -6.64 1.55 -20.50
N GLY A 174 -7.31 1.26 -21.64
CA GLY A 174 -8.52 1.99 -22.04
C GLY A 174 -9.65 1.83 -21.04
N ARG A 175 -9.87 0.62 -20.51
CA ARG A 175 -10.91 0.37 -19.51
C ARG A 175 -10.56 1.03 -18.15
N ALA A 176 -9.31 0.92 -17.69
CA ALA A 176 -8.84 1.60 -16.48
C ALA A 176 -9.04 3.12 -16.59
N ALA A 177 -8.68 3.73 -17.73
CA ALA A 177 -8.91 5.14 -17.99
C ALA A 177 -10.40 5.52 -17.93
N SER A 178 -11.30 4.67 -18.45
CA SER A 178 -12.76 4.91 -18.38
C SER A 178 -13.26 4.91 -16.92
N LEU A 179 -12.81 3.99 -16.08
CA LEU A 179 -13.15 3.96 -14.65
C LEU A 179 -12.68 5.23 -13.95
N VAL A 180 -11.43 5.64 -14.19
CA VAL A 180 -10.84 6.86 -13.61
C VAL A 180 -11.62 8.12 -14.07
N ARG A 181 -11.98 8.23 -15.36
CA ARG A 181 -12.79 9.35 -15.86
C ARG A 181 -14.14 9.42 -15.17
N THR A 182 -14.83 8.29 -15.07
CA THR A 182 -16.15 8.22 -14.44
C THR A 182 -16.12 8.68 -13.01
N TRP A 183 -15.12 8.20 -12.24
CA TRP A 183 -15.06 8.48 -10.81
C TRP A 183 -14.54 9.89 -10.47
N PHE A 184 -13.60 10.45 -11.26
CA PHE A 184 -12.91 11.68 -10.89
C PHE A 184 -13.17 12.88 -11.82
N LEU A 185 -13.48 12.66 -13.10
CA LEU A 185 -13.41 13.72 -14.09
C LEU A 185 -14.78 14.08 -14.72
N ASN A 186 -15.61 13.09 -15.03
CA ASN A 186 -16.89 13.34 -15.73
C ASN A 186 -17.82 14.16 -14.84
N PRO A 187 -18.25 15.37 -15.25
CA PRO A 187 -19.11 16.23 -14.44
C PRO A 187 -20.43 15.60 -14.00
N GLU A 188 -20.94 14.62 -14.75
CA GLU A 188 -22.21 13.94 -14.45
C GLU A 188 -22.07 12.84 -13.40
N THR A 189 -20.86 12.31 -13.17
CA THR A 189 -20.68 11.09 -12.37
C THR A 189 -19.56 11.18 -11.33
N ARG A 190 -18.71 12.20 -11.40
CA ARG A 190 -17.51 12.31 -10.56
C ARG A 190 -17.84 12.48 -9.09
N MET A 191 -17.00 11.95 -8.24
CA MET A 191 -17.00 12.20 -6.81
C MET A 191 -16.48 13.61 -6.49
N ASN A 192 -17.14 14.32 -5.58
CA ASN A 192 -16.59 15.53 -4.97
C ASN A 192 -15.36 15.17 -4.11
N PRO A 193 -14.29 16.00 -4.09
CA PRO A 193 -13.08 15.71 -3.33
C PRO A 193 -13.25 15.96 -1.83
N ASN A 194 -14.16 15.24 -1.19
CA ASN A 194 -14.40 15.29 0.24
C ASN A 194 -14.99 13.98 0.78
N MET A 195 -14.90 13.79 2.10
CA MET A 195 -15.46 12.66 2.84
C MET A 195 -16.39 13.14 3.96
N ASN A 196 -17.17 14.19 3.71
CA ASN A 196 -18.02 14.82 4.72
C ASN A 196 -19.04 13.84 5.32
N TYR A 197 -19.53 12.87 4.55
CA TYR A 197 -20.57 11.92 4.96
C TYR A 197 -20.06 10.47 5.03
N ALA A 198 -18.75 10.29 5.03
CA ALA A 198 -18.15 8.97 5.15
C ALA A 198 -18.29 8.41 6.57
N GLN A 199 -18.53 7.10 6.65
CA GLN A 199 -18.75 6.34 7.88
C GLN A 199 -19.79 6.97 8.81
N ALA A 200 -20.93 7.39 8.24
CA ALA A 200 -22.05 7.92 9.00
C ALA A 200 -22.56 6.92 10.06
N VAL A 201 -23.04 7.44 11.18
CA VAL A 201 -23.66 6.65 12.25
C VAL A 201 -25.10 7.13 12.42
N PRO A 202 -26.09 6.39 11.91
CA PRO A 202 -27.49 6.80 11.95
C PRO A 202 -27.96 7.17 13.37
N GLY A 203 -28.57 8.34 13.49
CA GLY A 203 -29.02 8.90 14.76
C GLY A 203 -27.92 9.51 15.63
N ARG A 204 -26.66 9.60 15.15
CA ARG A 204 -25.51 10.18 15.87
C ARG A 204 -24.73 11.18 15.03
N GLU A 205 -24.22 10.75 13.88
CA GLU A 205 -23.28 11.52 13.05
C GLU A 205 -23.58 11.30 11.58
N GLU A 206 -23.65 12.38 10.79
CA GLU A 206 -23.87 12.33 9.34
C GLU A 206 -22.62 11.86 8.59
N GLY A 207 -21.46 11.99 9.21
CA GLY A 207 -20.14 11.53 8.79
C GLY A 207 -19.14 11.86 9.88
N ARG A 208 -17.99 11.16 9.89
CA ARG A 208 -17.02 11.26 10.98
C ARG A 208 -15.58 11.16 10.49
N ALA A 209 -14.64 11.45 11.39
CA ALA A 209 -13.21 11.47 11.11
C ALA A 209 -12.71 10.15 10.50
N GLU A 210 -13.10 9.01 11.08
CA GLU A 210 -12.71 7.68 10.64
C GLU A 210 -13.14 7.38 9.19
N GLY A 211 -14.07 8.16 8.64
CA GLY A 211 -14.48 8.06 7.24
C GLY A 211 -13.37 8.38 6.24
N VAL A 212 -12.37 9.17 6.62
CA VAL A 212 -11.18 9.46 5.77
C VAL A 212 -10.46 8.17 5.37
N LEU A 213 -10.53 7.14 6.23
CA LEU A 213 -9.92 5.84 5.98
C LEU A 213 -10.48 5.12 4.73
N ASP A 214 -11.72 5.38 4.35
CA ASP A 214 -12.33 4.74 3.17
C ASP A 214 -11.53 5.04 1.89
N THR A 215 -10.85 6.20 1.80
CA THR A 215 -10.03 6.58 0.64
C THR A 215 -8.62 6.01 0.63
N SER A 216 -8.20 5.23 1.62
CA SER A 216 -6.93 4.49 1.56
C SER A 216 -6.85 3.57 0.32
N ARG A 217 -8.00 3.13 -0.20
CA ARG A 217 -8.11 2.34 -1.44
C ARG A 217 -7.64 3.09 -2.69
N LEU A 218 -7.66 4.43 -2.67
CA LEU A 218 -7.20 5.26 -3.77
C LEU A 218 -5.67 5.22 -3.97
N GLU A 219 -4.91 4.72 -3.01
CA GLU A 219 -3.48 4.48 -3.18
C GLU A 219 -3.18 3.54 -4.36
N ARG A 220 -4.01 2.52 -4.56
CA ARG A 220 -3.95 1.59 -5.71
C ARG A 220 -4.29 2.28 -7.02
N VAL A 221 -5.24 3.21 -6.98
CA VAL A 221 -5.68 3.98 -8.15
C VAL A 221 -4.57 4.90 -8.63
N VAL A 222 -3.88 5.56 -7.71
CA VAL A 222 -2.72 6.43 -8.01
C VAL A 222 -1.64 5.68 -8.79
N ASP A 223 -1.22 4.52 -8.30
CA ASP A 223 -0.22 3.69 -9.00
C ASP A 223 -0.77 3.12 -10.32
N GLY A 224 -2.07 2.77 -10.34
CA GLY A 224 -2.75 2.32 -11.56
C GLY A 224 -2.76 3.39 -12.66
N ILE A 225 -3.06 4.65 -12.33
CA ILE A 225 -2.96 5.79 -13.25
C ILE A 225 -1.53 5.92 -13.79
N GLY A 226 -0.55 5.79 -12.91
CA GLY A 226 0.86 5.86 -13.28
C GLY A 226 1.29 4.73 -14.25
N LEU A 227 0.82 3.50 -14.01
CA LEU A 227 1.11 2.36 -14.89
C LEU A 227 0.57 2.53 -16.31
N ILE A 228 -0.62 3.09 -16.46
CA ILE A 228 -1.23 3.28 -17.79
C ILE A 228 -0.74 4.54 -18.51
N GLY A 229 0.09 5.37 -17.88
CA GLY A 229 0.59 6.63 -18.46
C GLY A 229 1.09 6.50 -19.89
N PRO A 230 2.03 5.57 -20.20
CA PRO A 230 2.57 5.41 -21.56
C PRO A 230 1.55 4.95 -22.61
N SER A 231 0.37 4.46 -22.21
CA SER A 231 -0.70 4.05 -23.13
C SER A 231 -1.35 5.22 -23.86
N ALA A 232 -1.14 6.45 -23.42
CA ALA A 232 -1.83 7.67 -23.87
C ALA A 232 -3.37 7.58 -23.81
N LYS A 233 -3.92 6.70 -22.95
CA LYS A 233 -5.38 6.57 -22.75
C LYS A 233 -5.97 7.64 -21.85
N LEU A 234 -5.14 8.36 -21.10
CA LEU A 234 -5.48 9.60 -20.40
C LEU A 234 -4.72 10.74 -21.06
N ALA A 235 -5.44 11.75 -21.53
CA ALA A 235 -4.82 12.93 -22.12
C ALA A 235 -4.03 13.75 -21.07
N PRO A 236 -3.03 14.55 -21.47
CA PRO A 236 -2.27 15.37 -20.52
C PRO A 236 -3.14 16.27 -19.64
N GLU A 237 -4.20 16.82 -20.20
CA GLU A 237 -5.15 17.68 -19.44
C GLU A 237 -6.00 16.89 -18.44
N GLU A 238 -6.31 15.61 -18.75
CA GLU A 238 -6.96 14.71 -17.81
C GLU A 238 -6.03 14.35 -16.65
N GLN A 239 -4.74 14.12 -16.93
CA GLN A 239 -3.71 13.91 -15.90
C GLN A 239 -3.63 15.11 -14.94
N LYS A 240 -3.58 16.33 -15.45
CA LYS A 240 -3.60 17.55 -14.63
C LYS A 240 -4.89 17.67 -13.81
N SER A 241 -6.02 17.30 -14.39
CA SER A 241 -7.31 17.35 -13.70
C SER A 241 -7.38 16.31 -12.56
N LEU A 242 -6.75 15.15 -12.72
CA LEU A 242 -6.60 14.16 -11.66
C LEU A 242 -5.67 14.69 -10.55
N GLU A 243 -4.50 15.23 -10.91
CA GLU A 243 -3.58 15.86 -9.94
C GLU A 243 -4.31 16.97 -9.15
N LYS A 244 -5.16 17.75 -9.82
CA LYS A 244 -5.98 18.78 -9.15
C LYS A 244 -7.03 18.17 -8.22
N TRP A 245 -7.74 17.13 -8.62
CA TRP A 245 -8.71 16.46 -7.76
C TRP A 245 -8.05 15.98 -6.44
N PHE A 246 -6.90 15.33 -6.53
CA PHE A 246 -6.15 14.89 -5.35
C PHE A 246 -5.61 16.08 -4.53
N SER A 247 -5.21 17.18 -5.17
CA SER A 247 -4.82 18.41 -4.47
C SER A 247 -6.00 19.00 -3.68
N ASP A 248 -7.19 19.10 -4.30
CA ASP A 248 -8.40 19.61 -3.64
C ASP A 248 -8.82 18.69 -2.46
N TYR A 249 -8.66 17.37 -2.64
CA TYR A 249 -8.93 16.41 -1.58
C TYR A 249 -7.93 16.55 -0.41
N LEU A 250 -6.65 16.73 -0.68
CA LEU A 250 -5.64 17.03 0.34
C LEU A 250 -5.97 18.31 1.11
N ASP A 251 -6.39 19.35 0.42
CA ASP A 251 -6.77 20.61 1.08
C ASP A 251 -7.98 20.39 2.00
N TRP A 252 -8.97 19.60 1.57
CA TRP A 252 -10.07 19.17 2.43
C TRP A 252 -9.58 18.35 3.63
N MET A 253 -8.69 17.36 3.44
CA MET A 253 -8.10 16.57 4.53
C MET A 253 -7.42 17.46 5.58
N GLN A 254 -6.70 18.51 5.17
CA GLN A 254 -5.96 19.40 6.09
C GLN A 254 -6.86 20.44 6.77
N THR A 255 -7.96 20.83 6.15
CA THR A 255 -8.75 21.99 6.60
C THR A 255 -10.09 21.63 7.24
N SER A 256 -10.71 20.51 6.84
CA SER A 256 -12.01 20.09 7.35
C SER A 256 -11.96 19.65 8.82
N LYS A 257 -13.12 19.67 9.49
CA LYS A 257 -13.27 19.14 10.84
C LYS A 257 -12.87 17.66 10.93
N ASN A 258 -13.40 16.84 10.00
CA ASN A 258 -13.15 15.40 9.98
C ASN A 258 -11.69 15.08 9.67
N GLY A 259 -11.08 15.75 8.68
CA GLY A 259 -9.67 15.56 8.36
C GLY A 259 -8.74 15.92 9.53
N LYS A 260 -8.97 17.06 10.19
CA LYS A 260 -8.20 17.46 11.39
C LYS A 260 -8.35 16.47 12.55
N ALA A 261 -9.54 15.93 12.75
CA ALA A 261 -9.78 14.95 13.82
C ALA A 261 -9.09 13.62 13.52
N GLU A 262 -9.14 13.15 12.25
CA GLU A 262 -8.42 11.93 11.82
C GLU A 262 -6.90 12.10 11.93
N ASN A 263 -6.38 13.25 11.52
CA ASN A 263 -4.97 13.60 11.69
C ASN A 263 -4.52 13.61 13.16
N ALA A 264 -5.42 13.96 14.10
CA ALA A 264 -5.13 13.97 15.52
C ALA A 264 -5.25 12.59 16.20
N ALA A 265 -5.76 11.57 15.51
CA ALA A 265 -5.90 10.22 16.03
C ALA A 265 -4.55 9.62 16.43
N LYS A 266 -4.52 8.92 17.57
CA LYS A 266 -3.29 8.36 18.18
C LYS A 266 -3.14 6.84 17.97
N ASN A 267 -3.81 6.30 16.97
CA ASN A 267 -3.85 4.89 16.60
C ASN A 267 -3.64 4.73 15.09
N ASN A 268 -3.94 3.56 14.51
CA ASN A 268 -3.82 3.28 13.07
C ASN A 268 -4.46 4.36 12.19
N HIS A 269 -5.57 4.98 12.60
CA HIS A 269 -6.24 6.06 11.85
C HIS A 269 -5.30 7.22 11.54
N GLY A 270 -4.56 7.71 12.53
CA GLY A 270 -3.58 8.76 12.30
C GLY A 270 -2.41 8.34 11.41
N MET A 271 -1.99 7.06 11.46
CA MET A 271 -0.96 6.53 10.56
C MET A 271 -1.48 6.47 9.12
N TRP A 272 -2.70 5.99 8.90
CA TRP A 272 -3.36 5.96 7.58
C TRP A 272 -3.63 7.35 7.02
N PHE A 273 -3.96 8.32 7.88
CA PHE A 273 -4.06 9.72 7.44
C PHE A 273 -2.74 10.22 6.85
N ASP A 274 -1.63 9.95 7.56
CA ASP A 274 -0.29 10.36 7.14
C ASP A 274 0.15 9.60 5.86
N ALA A 275 -0.17 8.29 5.72
CA ALA A 275 0.14 7.48 4.54
C ALA A 275 -0.56 8.03 3.28
N GLN A 276 -1.87 8.22 3.36
CA GLN A 276 -2.66 8.81 2.26
C GLN A 276 -2.15 10.21 1.91
N THR A 277 -1.92 11.05 2.92
CA THR A 277 -1.38 12.40 2.69
C THR A 277 -0.06 12.34 1.94
N ALA A 278 0.84 11.43 2.32
CA ALA A 278 2.17 11.34 1.72
C ALA A 278 2.11 10.92 0.24
N GLN A 279 1.35 9.89 -0.12
CA GLN A 279 1.26 9.46 -1.52
C GLN A 279 0.45 10.43 -2.38
N PHE A 280 -0.70 10.89 -1.88
CA PHE A 280 -1.55 11.81 -2.65
C PHE A 280 -0.85 13.15 -2.90
N ALA A 281 -0.01 13.61 -1.97
CA ALA A 281 0.79 14.81 -2.15
C ALA A 281 1.85 14.64 -3.25
N LEU A 282 2.55 13.51 -3.32
CA LEU A 282 3.44 13.22 -4.43
C LEU A 282 2.69 13.21 -5.76
N PHE A 283 1.53 12.54 -5.81
CA PHE A 283 0.72 12.49 -7.02
C PHE A 283 0.21 13.88 -7.43
N ALA A 284 -0.23 14.70 -6.48
CA ALA A 284 -0.71 16.07 -6.70
C ALA A 284 0.42 17.11 -6.93
N ARG A 285 1.66 16.68 -7.14
CA ARG A 285 2.84 17.56 -7.36
C ARG A 285 3.17 18.47 -6.18
N ARG A 286 2.94 17.98 -4.94
CA ARG A 286 3.20 18.69 -3.67
C ARG A 286 4.21 17.92 -2.79
N PRO A 287 5.43 17.62 -3.27
CA PRO A 287 6.41 16.78 -2.55
C PRO A 287 6.85 17.37 -1.20
N GLU A 288 6.76 18.69 -1.01
CA GLU A 288 7.03 19.36 0.27
C GLU A 288 6.08 18.90 1.38
N MET A 289 4.81 18.60 1.04
CA MET A 289 3.85 18.07 2.00
C MET A 289 4.22 16.63 2.43
N THR A 290 4.64 15.79 1.49
CA THR A 290 5.16 14.46 1.79
C THR A 290 6.39 14.53 2.69
N ARG A 291 7.33 15.44 2.40
CA ARG A 291 8.52 15.65 3.24
C ARG A 291 8.13 16.04 4.66
N ALA A 292 7.22 17.01 4.82
CA ALA A 292 6.76 17.45 6.13
C ALA A 292 6.10 16.30 6.93
N VAL A 293 5.28 15.47 6.27
CA VAL A 293 4.69 14.26 6.89
C VAL A 293 5.78 13.29 7.34
N ALA A 294 6.71 12.93 6.46
CA ALA A 294 7.77 11.96 6.75
C ALA A 294 8.71 12.43 7.87
N GLU A 295 9.12 13.70 7.87
CA GLU A 295 9.96 14.30 8.92
C GLU A 295 9.26 14.33 10.29
N ALA A 296 7.94 14.58 10.30
CA ALA A 296 7.17 14.60 11.54
C ALA A 296 6.81 13.19 12.06
N PHE A 297 6.71 12.19 11.16
CA PHE A 297 6.09 10.89 11.42
C PHE A 297 6.69 10.17 12.63
N SER A 298 8.01 10.14 12.73
CA SER A 298 8.72 9.43 13.77
C SER A 298 8.33 9.92 15.17
N ARG A 299 8.34 11.24 15.39
CA ARG A 299 7.95 11.85 16.67
C ARG A 299 6.45 11.88 16.90
N LYS A 300 5.66 12.02 15.84
CA LYS A 300 4.20 12.13 15.90
C LYS A 300 3.52 10.77 16.05
N ARG A 301 4.08 9.70 15.47
CA ARG A 301 3.47 8.36 15.39
C ARG A 301 4.30 7.25 16.02
N ILE A 302 5.57 7.09 15.63
CA ILE A 302 6.38 5.96 16.10
C ILE A 302 6.61 6.08 17.61
N SER A 303 7.19 7.18 18.08
CA SER A 303 7.53 7.35 19.50
C SER A 303 6.32 7.24 20.45
N PRO A 304 5.14 7.82 20.17
CA PRO A 304 4.01 7.73 21.08
C PRO A 304 3.13 6.48 20.92
N GLN A 305 3.20 5.77 19.79
CA GLN A 305 2.29 4.66 19.50
C GLN A 305 2.97 3.29 19.59
N ILE A 306 4.31 3.22 19.56
CA ILE A 306 5.08 1.98 19.69
C ILE A 306 5.85 2.01 21.01
N THR A 307 5.73 0.95 21.82
CA THR A 307 6.51 0.82 23.06
C THR A 307 7.95 0.39 22.79
N PRO A 308 8.88 0.49 23.76
CA PRO A 308 10.24 -0.03 23.61
C PRO A 308 10.29 -1.53 23.22
N GLU A 309 9.28 -2.30 23.61
CA GLU A 309 9.15 -3.74 23.31
C GLU A 309 8.48 -4.00 21.96
N GLY A 310 8.21 -2.97 21.15
CA GLY A 310 7.57 -3.09 19.83
C GLY A 310 6.05 -3.24 19.86
N LYS A 311 5.38 -3.07 20.98
CA LYS A 311 3.93 -3.21 21.10
C LYS A 311 3.21 -1.94 20.64
N LEU A 312 1.99 -2.10 20.09
CA LEU A 312 1.08 -1.01 19.75
C LEU A 312 -0.14 -1.06 20.70
N PRO A 313 -0.10 -0.44 21.89
CA PRO A 313 -1.10 -0.66 22.94
C PRO A 313 -2.54 -0.38 22.51
N LEU A 314 -2.78 0.65 21.69
CA LEU A 314 -4.14 1.00 21.23
C LEU A 314 -4.69 0.00 20.22
N GLU A 315 -3.83 -0.66 19.45
CA GLU A 315 -4.22 -1.72 18.52
C GLU A 315 -4.40 -3.06 19.27
N LEU A 316 -3.52 -3.34 20.25
CA LEU A 316 -3.62 -4.54 21.08
C LEU A 316 -4.87 -4.57 21.97
N ALA A 317 -5.47 -3.41 22.26
CA ALA A 317 -6.73 -3.29 23.01
C ALA A 317 -7.99 -3.59 22.15
N ARG A 318 -7.83 -3.81 20.84
CA ARG A 318 -8.95 -4.08 19.91
C ARG A 318 -9.34 -5.56 19.93
N THR A 319 -10.59 -5.83 19.50
CA THR A 319 -11.11 -7.20 19.35
C THR A 319 -10.42 -8.00 18.24
N ARG A 320 -9.72 -7.32 17.32
CA ARG A 320 -8.87 -7.87 16.26
C ARG A 320 -7.45 -7.34 16.39
N SER A 321 -6.82 -7.63 17.51
CA SER A 321 -5.59 -6.97 17.94
C SER A 321 -4.38 -7.25 17.03
N LEU A 322 -4.24 -8.48 16.52
CA LEU A 322 -3.19 -8.83 15.55
C LEU A 322 -3.41 -8.08 14.23
N HIS A 323 -4.61 -8.16 13.69
CA HIS A 323 -5.01 -7.46 12.48
C HIS A 323 -4.70 -5.95 12.55
N TYR A 324 -5.17 -5.28 13.62
CA TYR A 324 -4.95 -3.83 13.74
C TYR A 324 -3.50 -3.45 13.97
N SER A 325 -2.70 -4.31 14.63
CA SER A 325 -1.25 -4.08 14.74
C SER A 325 -0.56 -4.16 13.39
N ILE A 326 -0.90 -5.15 12.57
CA ILE A 326 -0.39 -5.27 11.19
C ILE A 326 -0.86 -4.10 10.34
N TYR A 327 -2.14 -3.76 10.42
CA TYR A 327 -2.77 -2.68 9.66
C TYR A 327 -2.13 -1.31 9.95
N ALA A 328 -1.85 -1.01 11.21
CA ALA A 328 -1.13 0.20 11.61
C ALA A 328 0.30 0.23 11.05
N LEU A 329 1.03 -0.90 11.11
CA LEU A 329 2.39 -0.96 10.59
C LEU A 329 2.45 -0.87 9.07
N LEU A 330 1.46 -1.38 8.34
CA LEU A 330 1.39 -1.21 6.88
C LEU A 330 1.27 0.26 6.49
N ALA A 331 0.42 1.03 7.17
CA ALA A 331 0.34 2.48 6.99
C ALA A 331 1.67 3.20 7.31
N ALA A 332 2.34 2.78 8.39
CA ALA A 332 3.65 3.32 8.73
C ALA A 332 4.72 3.01 7.67
N TYR A 333 4.65 1.82 7.07
CA TYR A 333 5.51 1.43 5.97
C TYR A 333 5.24 2.24 4.70
N ASP A 334 3.97 2.59 4.44
CA ASP A 334 3.60 3.47 3.31
C ASP A 334 4.25 4.85 3.48
N VAL A 335 4.19 5.43 4.68
CA VAL A 335 4.91 6.69 4.97
C VAL A 335 6.42 6.52 4.80
N ALA A 336 6.99 5.41 5.24
CA ALA A 336 8.42 5.15 5.12
C ALA A 336 8.88 4.97 3.66
N GLU A 337 8.06 4.34 2.80
CA GLU A 337 8.31 4.26 1.36
C GLU A 337 8.23 5.64 0.69
N MET A 338 7.19 6.41 1.00
CA MET A 338 7.04 7.77 0.45
C MET A 338 8.15 8.72 0.97
N GLY A 339 8.62 8.49 2.20
CA GLY A 339 9.77 9.21 2.76
C GLY A 339 11.03 9.07 1.91
N LYS A 340 11.28 7.87 1.36
CA LYS A 340 12.42 7.64 0.44
C LYS A 340 12.33 8.53 -0.80
N CYS A 341 11.14 8.75 -1.34
CA CYS A 341 10.95 9.60 -2.52
C CYS A 341 11.37 11.06 -2.27
N VAL A 342 11.36 11.51 -1.03
CA VAL A 342 11.72 12.88 -0.62
C VAL A 342 13.01 12.96 0.20
N GLY A 343 13.77 11.86 0.29
CA GLY A 343 15.05 11.79 0.98
C GLY A 343 14.95 11.81 2.51
N VAL A 344 13.85 11.28 3.07
CA VAL A 344 13.65 11.14 4.53
C VAL A 344 13.63 9.65 4.89
N ASP A 345 14.55 9.23 5.76
CA ASP A 345 14.62 7.86 6.26
C ASP A 345 13.75 7.69 7.52
N VAL A 346 12.57 7.14 7.32
CA VAL A 346 11.64 6.74 8.41
C VAL A 346 11.89 5.29 8.84
N TRP A 347 12.43 4.45 7.94
CA TRP A 347 12.65 3.03 8.17
C TRP A 347 13.60 2.73 9.33
N ASN A 348 14.69 3.51 9.42
CA ASN A 348 15.74 3.29 10.39
C ASN A 348 15.62 4.17 11.63
N TYR A 349 14.49 4.87 11.80
CA TYR A 349 14.26 5.62 13.02
C TYR A 349 14.20 4.70 14.24
N ALA A 350 14.94 5.07 15.30
CA ALA A 350 14.92 4.40 16.58
C ALA A 350 15.07 5.42 17.72
N ASP A 351 14.24 5.30 18.76
CA ASP A 351 14.26 6.13 19.95
C ASP A 351 13.87 5.30 21.18
N GLY A 352 14.83 5.07 22.08
CA GLY A 352 14.60 4.32 23.31
C GLY A 352 13.98 2.92 23.09
N GLY A 353 14.36 2.22 22.01
CA GLY A 353 13.82 0.90 21.61
C GLY A 353 12.56 0.99 20.70
N ARG A 354 11.97 2.16 20.55
CA ARG A 354 10.79 2.38 19.69
C ARG A 354 11.22 2.50 18.24
N SER A 355 10.75 1.62 17.39
CA SER A 355 11.06 1.60 15.95
C SER A 355 10.05 0.76 15.18
N LEU A 356 9.96 0.97 13.86
CA LEU A 356 9.18 0.10 12.97
C LEU A 356 9.73 -1.32 12.98
N LYS A 357 11.06 -1.46 13.00
CA LYS A 357 11.72 -2.77 13.08
C LYS A 357 11.37 -3.52 14.36
N GLY A 358 11.44 -2.86 15.53
CA GLY A 358 11.07 -3.44 16.80
C GLY A 358 9.62 -3.91 16.85
N ALA A 359 8.70 -3.14 16.25
CA ALA A 359 7.29 -3.53 16.16
C ALA A 359 7.09 -4.74 15.22
N THR A 360 7.84 -4.81 14.13
CA THR A 360 7.82 -5.98 13.23
C THR A 360 8.39 -7.21 13.91
N ASP A 361 9.50 -7.07 14.65
CA ASP A 361 10.12 -8.16 15.42
C ASP A 361 9.19 -8.70 16.52
N PHE A 362 8.35 -7.84 17.13
CA PHE A 362 7.30 -8.25 18.07
C PHE A 362 6.24 -9.15 17.41
N LEU A 363 5.86 -8.88 16.15
CA LEU A 363 4.85 -9.66 15.43
C LEU A 363 5.43 -10.94 14.77
N LYS A 364 6.70 -10.95 14.42
CA LYS A 364 7.39 -12.05 13.70
C LYS A 364 7.15 -13.46 14.29
N PRO A 365 7.18 -13.69 15.62
CA PRO A 365 6.96 -15.02 16.20
C PRO A 365 5.61 -15.66 15.85
N TYR A 366 4.62 -14.83 15.52
CA TYR A 366 3.24 -15.26 15.19
C TYR A 366 3.03 -15.52 13.70
N TYR A 367 4.07 -15.38 12.88
CA TYR A 367 4.00 -15.70 11.46
C TYR A 367 3.52 -17.14 11.27
N ARG A 368 2.37 -17.31 10.61
CA ARG A 368 1.66 -18.60 10.39
C ARG A 368 1.42 -19.41 11.68
N LYS A 369 1.39 -18.73 12.82
CA LYS A 369 1.10 -19.28 14.15
C LYS A 369 0.09 -18.40 14.88
N VAL A 370 -0.90 -17.92 14.15
CA VAL A 370 -1.92 -16.96 14.67
C VAL A 370 -2.67 -17.52 15.88
N ASP A 371 -2.83 -18.84 15.98
CA ASP A 371 -3.46 -19.49 17.15
C ASP A 371 -2.65 -19.34 18.44
N SER A 372 -1.36 -18.99 18.33
CA SER A 372 -0.50 -18.70 19.50
C SER A 372 -0.53 -17.22 19.92
N TRP A 373 -1.28 -16.37 19.20
CA TRP A 373 -1.41 -14.96 19.55
C TRP A 373 -2.12 -14.78 20.89
N PRO A 374 -1.52 -14.10 21.88
CA PRO A 374 -2.04 -14.09 23.27
C PRO A 374 -3.11 -13.02 23.54
N MET A 375 -3.45 -12.17 22.56
CA MET A 375 -4.45 -11.12 22.72
C MET A 375 -5.72 -11.42 21.90
N PRO A 376 -6.84 -10.70 22.12
CA PRO A 376 -8.09 -10.95 21.38
C PRO A 376 -7.89 -10.84 19.86
N GLU A 377 -8.33 -11.87 19.12
CA GLU A 377 -8.39 -11.86 17.65
C GLU A 377 -9.63 -12.64 17.17
N LEU A 378 -10.67 -11.93 16.78
CA LEU A 378 -11.95 -12.52 16.39
C LEU A 378 -11.90 -13.32 15.07
N ARG A 379 -10.97 -12.98 14.19
CA ARG A 379 -10.86 -13.56 12.85
C ARG A 379 -9.38 -13.69 12.45
N PRO A 380 -8.67 -14.67 13.02
CA PRO A 380 -7.26 -14.85 12.70
C PRO A 380 -7.08 -15.29 11.24
N LEU A 381 -6.16 -14.63 10.51
CA LEU A 381 -5.82 -14.93 9.11
C LEU A 381 -4.35 -15.34 9.01
N ALA A 382 -4.09 -16.57 8.62
CA ALA A 382 -2.74 -17.15 8.62
C ALA A 382 -1.72 -16.41 7.72
N GLY A 383 -2.18 -15.71 6.68
CA GLY A 383 -1.33 -14.98 5.73
C GLY A 383 -1.23 -13.47 5.98
N GLU A 384 -1.79 -12.95 7.06
CA GLU A 384 -1.94 -11.51 7.29
C GLU A 384 -0.59 -10.78 7.44
N LEU A 385 0.43 -11.49 7.98
CA LEU A 385 1.79 -10.98 8.10
C LEU A 385 2.61 -11.04 6.79
N ASP A 386 2.17 -11.78 5.78
CA ASP A 386 2.99 -12.03 4.58
C ASP A 386 3.47 -10.73 3.92
N GLU A 387 2.57 -9.77 3.68
CA GLU A 387 2.92 -8.50 3.03
C GLU A 387 3.80 -7.60 3.92
N LEU A 388 3.50 -7.53 5.20
CA LEU A 388 4.30 -6.77 6.16
C LEU A 388 5.75 -7.28 6.17
N LEU A 389 5.95 -8.60 6.30
CA LEU A 389 7.27 -9.21 6.36
C LEU A 389 8.02 -9.16 5.02
N ARG A 390 7.31 -9.25 3.89
CA ARG A 390 7.89 -9.03 2.55
C ARG A 390 8.49 -7.62 2.43
N ARG A 391 7.75 -6.60 2.88
CA ARG A 391 8.21 -5.21 2.86
C ARG A 391 9.35 -4.98 3.85
N ALA A 392 9.31 -5.62 5.02
CA ALA A 392 10.38 -5.61 6.01
C ALA A 392 11.70 -6.18 5.43
N ASN A 393 11.63 -7.30 4.71
CA ASN A 393 12.79 -7.87 4.02
C ASN A 393 13.39 -6.90 3.00
N ARG A 394 12.54 -6.19 2.24
CA ARG A 394 13.00 -5.17 1.29
C ARG A 394 13.67 -3.97 1.98
N ALA A 395 13.21 -3.62 3.17
CA ALA A 395 13.74 -2.47 3.94
C ALA A 395 15.05 -2.80 4.68
N TRP A 396 15.13 -4.01 5.29
CA TRP A 396 16.23 -4.38 6.22
C TRP A 396 17.02 -5.63 5.84
N GLY A 397 16.76 -6.21 4.67
CA GLY A 397 17.37 -7.46 4.22
C GLY A 397 16.56 -8.71 4.60
N ASP A 398 16.99 -9.88 4.15
CA ASP A 398 16.28 -11.17 4.23
C ASP A 398 16.25 -11.76 5.66
N ALA A 399 15.74 -10.99 6.63
CA ALA A 399 15.70 -11.39 8.05
C ALA A 399 14.38 -12.05 8.48
N TYR A 400 13.32 -11.97 7.66
CA TYR A 400 11.97 -12.40 8.02
C TYR A 400 11.50 -13.57 7.15
N PRO A 401 10.75 -14.53 7.73
CA PRO A 401 10.14 -15.61 6.94
C PRO A 401 8.98 -15.03 6.09
N VAL A 402 8.95 -15.38 4.81
CA VAL A 402 7.90 -14.97 3.87
C VAL A 402 7.57 -16.14 2.96
N ALA A 403 6.31 -16.35 2.66
CA ALA A 403 5.87 -17.35 1.70
C ALA A 403 6.38 -17.01 0.29
N LYS A 404 6.82 -18.02 -0.45
CA LYS A 404 7.40 -17.87 -1.80
C LYS A 404 6.44 -17.18 -2.79
N ASP A 405 5.14 -17.33 -2.58
CA ASP A 405 4.08 -16.78 -3.45
C ASP A 405 3.62 -15.37 -3.04
N THR A 406 4.16 -14.79 -1.96
CA THR A 406 3.73 -13.46 -1.47
C THR A 406 3.99 -12.37 -2.51
N GLU A 407 5.13 -12.40 -3.19
CA GLU A 407 5.42 -11.44 -4.26
C GLU A 407 4.45 -11.61 -5.44
N LEU A 408 4.15 -12.86 -5.82
CA LEU A 408 3.16 -13.14 -6.87
C LEU A 408 1.78 -12.64 -6.49
N LYS A 409 1.37 -12.82 -5.24
CA LYS A 409 0.09 -12.30 -4.72
C LYS A 409 0.04 -10.77 -4.78
N ARG A 410 1.14 -10.08 -4.49
CA ARG A 410 1.20 -8.62 -4.55
C ARG A 410 1.01 -8.07 -5.96
N TYR A 411 1.66 -8.67 -6.96
CA TYR A 411 1.69 -8.12 -8.32
C TYR A 411 0.70 -8.79 -9.29
N PHE A 412 0.29 -10.00 -9.03
CA PHE A 412 -0.68 -10.74 -9.86
C PHE A 412 -1.96 -11.09 -9.11
N GLY A 413 -2.02 -10.91 -7.79
CA GLY A 413 -3.20 -11.14 -6.98
C GLY A 413 -4.20 -9.98 -7.03
N ASN A 414 -5.10 -9.93 -6.06
CA ASN A 414 -6.07 -8.83 -5.90
C ASN A 414 -5.48 -7.68 -5.09
N GLY A 415 -4.21 -7.34 -5.28
CA GLY A 415 -3.54 -6.20 -4.67
C GLY A 415 -3.86 -6.03 -3.19
N SER A 416 -3.78 -7.07 -2.42
CA SER A 416 -4.17 -6.98 -1.03
C SER A 416 -3.04 -6.38 -0.19
N GLY A 417 -3.00 -5.06 -0.13
CA GLY A 417 -2.78 -4.47 1.18
C GLY A 417 -3.93 -4.95 2.08
N VAL A 418 -3.67 -5.18 3.35
CA VAL A 418 -4.70 -5.53 4.35
C VAL A 418 -5.70 -4.37 4.36
N SER A 419 -6.74 -4.45 3.50
CA SER A 419 -7.85 -3.52 3.52
C SER A 419 -8.67 -3.76 4.79
N GLU A 420 -9.37 -2.75 5.30
CA GLU A 420 -10.42 -3.01 6.28
C GLU A 420 -11.25 -4.21 5.79
N PRO A 421 -11.54 -5.18 6.66
CA PRO A 421 -12.12 -6.45 6.24
C PRO A 421 -13.45 -6.20 5.52
N ASN A 422 -13.48 -6.48 4.22
CA ASN A 422 -14.73 -6.61 3.50
C ASN A 422 -15.47 -7.84 4.04
N ALA A 423 -16.76 -7.69 4.31
CA ALA A 423 -17.62 -8.79 4.76
C ALA A 423 -17.70 -9.96 3.75
N ASN A 424 -17.14 -9.83 2.55
CA ASN A 424 -17.22 -10.78 1.44
C ASN A 424 -15.97 -11.66 1.23
N SER A 425 -14.95 -11.62 2.09
CA SER A 425 -13.83 -12.56 1.99
C SER A 425 -14.06 -13.87 2.75
N GLY A 426 -15.29 -14.33 2.78
CA GLY A 426 -15.68 -15.63 3.30
C GLY A 426 -16.36 -16.46 2.21
N ASN A 427 -15.54 -17.15 1.40
CA ASN A 427 -15.75 -18.47 0.80
C ASN A 427 -14.41 -19.09 0.49
#